data_42cc891b8c7025af6a3f64d775ee0366
#
_entry.id   42cc891b8c7025af6a3f64d775ee0366
#
_cell.length_a   1.000
_cell.length_b   1.000
_cell.length_c   1.000
_cell.angle_alpha   90.00
_cell.angle_beta   90.00
_cell.angle_gamma   90.00
#
_symmetry.space_group_name_H-M   'P 1'
#
loop_
_entity.id
_entity.type
_entity.pdbx_description
1 polymer ?
#
loop_
_entity_poly.entity_id
_entity_poly.type
_entity_poly.pdbx_seq_one_letter_code
_entity_poly.pdbx_strand_id
1 'polypeptide(L)'
;GDDFCAFTFMFPLADQSFGIKVRSYITSTTFEKLPTAMRCKYQEFMNEGTLIVMDGVILDMDSVYEDLEKHISDKKYDVRSLGFDPYNAKDFIDRWQAENGPFGIEKVIQGSKTESVPLGELKKLSEEGLLLFDESLMSFSMGNCIAVEDTNGNRKLFKKHYEDGKL
;
A
#
# COMPACT_ATOMS: atom_id res chain seq x y z
N GLY A 1 -13.95 6.09 1.96
CA GLY A 1 -13.75 5.15 0.86
C GLY A 1 -13.51 3.73 1.37
N ASP A 2 -13.81 2.76 0.55
CA ASP A 2 -13.68 1.34 0.91
C ASP A 2 -12.28 0.78 0.59
N ASP A 3 -11.35 1.65 0.21
CA ASP A 3 -9.98 1.30 -0.12
C ASP A 3 -9.10 1.19 1.13
N PHE A 4 -8.04 0.39 1.04
CA PHE A 4 -6.99 0.38 2.06
C PHE A 4 -6.26 1.72 2.13
N CYS A 5 -5.96 2.16 3.35
CA CYS A 5 -4.84 3.04 3.59
C CYS A 5 -3.60 2.15 3.73
N ALA A 6 -2.75 2.12 2.72
CA ALA A 6 -1.71 1.11 2.60
C ALA A 6 -0.31 1.72 2.68
N PHE A 7 0.56 1.05 3.43
CA PHE A 7 1.99 1.34 3.50
C PHE A 7 2.78 0.12 3.05
N THR A 8 3.75 0.35 2.18
CA THR A 8 4.64 -0.68 1.68
C THR A 8 6.06 -0.34 2.09
N PHE A 9 6.74 -1.29 2.71
CA PHE A 9 8.15 -1.20 3.07
C PHE A 9 8.97 -1.97 2.05
N MET A 10 9.93 -1.30 1.42
CA MET A 10 10.81 -1.89 0.43
C MET A 10 12.24 -1.88 0.95
N PHE A 11 12.86 -3.05 0.99
CA PHE A 11 14.20 -3.26 1.53
C PHE A 11 15.14 -3.69 0.40
N PRO A 12 16.10 -2.85 -0.03
CA PRO A 12 17.16 -3.28 -0.92
C PRO A 12 18.05 -4.35 -0.23
N LEU A 13 18.27 -5.47 -0.89
CA LEU A 13 19.11 -6.58 -0.41
C LEU A 13 20.43 -6.64 -1.18
N ALA A 14 21.42 -7.36 -0.64
CA ALA A 14 22.78 -7.37 -1.16
C ALA A 14 22.93 -8.00 -2.57
N ASP A 15 21.98 -8.82 -2.99
CA ASP A 15 21.95 -9.53 -4.29
C ASP A 15 21.14 -8.80 -5.38
N GLN A 16 20.86 -7.51 -5.18
CA GLN A 16 20.02 -6.67 -6.05
C GLN A 16 18.53 -7.05 -6.04
N SER A 17 18.11 -7.93 -5.14
CA SER A 17 16.70 -8.18 -4.87
C SER A 17 16.13 -7.18 -3.89
N PHE A 18 14.80 -7.18 -3.77
CA PHE A 18 14.06 -6.31 -2.85
C PHE A 18 13.10 -7.15 -2.02
N GLY A 19 13.21 -7.00 -0.71
CA GLY A 19 12.21 -7.52 0.22
C GLY A 19 11.04 -6.54 0.34
N ILE A 20 9.80 -7.05 0.34
CA ILE A 20 8.59 -6.24 0.48
C ILE A 20 7.81 -6.69 1.69
N LYS A 21 7.42 -5.74 2.52
CA LYS A 21 6.48 -5.91 3.63
C LYS A 21 5.38 -4.87 3.51
N VAL A 22 4.18 -5.20 4.01
CA VAL A 22 3.04 -4.29 3.92
C VAL A 22 2.37 -4.12 5.29
N ARG A 23 1.75 -2.97 5.48
CA ARG A 23 0.83 -2.69 6.58
C ARG A 23 -0.29 -1.82 6.06
N SER A 24 -1.52 -2.28 6.21
CA SER A 24 -2.70 -1.63 5.64
C SER A 24 -3.77 -1.44 6.70
N TYR A 25 -4.62 -0.45 6.50
CA TYR A 25 -5.67 -0.06 7.45
C TYR A 25 -7.00 0.05 6.74
N ILE A 26 -8.06 -0.44 7.37
CA ILE A 26 -9.46 -0.21 7.00
C ILE A 26 -10.27 0.06 8.25
N THR A 27 -11.50 0.58 8.08
CA THR A 27 -12.44 0.75 9.18
C THR A 27 -13.20 -0.53 9.47
N SER A 28 -13.68 -0.70 10.70
CA SER A 28 -14.58 -1.78 11.09
C SER A 28 -15.86 -1.78 10.25
N THR A 29 -16.40 -0.60 9.94
CA THR A 29 -17.57 -0.46 9.07
C THR A 29 -17.33 -1.02 7.67
N THR A 30 -16.17 -0.75 7.09
CA THR A 30 -15.78 -1.32 5.78
C THR A 30 -15.65 -2.85 5.86
N PHE A 31 -14.98 -3.35 6.90
CA PHE A 31 -14.82 -4.78 7.12
C PHE A 31 -16.17 -5.53 7.25
N GLU A 32 -17.11 -4.98 8.03
CA GLU A 32 -18.43 -5.57 8.26
C GLU A 32 -19.29 -5.65 7.00
N LYS A 33 -19.10 -4.73 6.05
CA LYS A 33 -19.82 -4.71 4.76
C LYS A 33 -19.28 -5.72 3.74
N LEU A 34 -18.13 -6.31 3.98
CA LEU A 34 -17.55 -7.27 3.05
C LEU A 34 -18.40 -8.55 2.97
N PRO A 35 -18.51 -9.16 1.78
CA PRO A 35 -19.04 -10.50 1.63
C PRO A 35 -18.29 -11.51 2.53
N THR A 36 -18.97 -12.55 2.97
CA THR A 36 -18.41 -13.55 3.93
C THR A 36 -17.05 -14.11 3.46
N ALA A 37 -16.94 -14.48 2.18
CA ALA A 37 -15.70 -15.01 1.63
C ALA A 37 -14.53 -14.00 1.72
N MET A 38 -14.82 -12.73 1.48
CA MET A 38 -13.82 -11.67 1.61
C MET A 38 -13.46 -11.38 3.07
N ARG A 39 -14.42 -11.43 3.98
CA ARG A 39 -14.14 -11.29 5.42
C ARG A 39 -13.22 -12.39 5.93
N CYS A 40 -13.43 -13.64 5.50
CA CYS A 40 -12.52 -14.73 5.83
C CYS A 40 -11.10 -14.47 5.34
N LYS A 41 -10.96 -13.97 4.11
CA LYS A 41 -9.66 -13.63 3.54
C LYS A 41 -8.98 -12.46 4.29
N TYR A 42 -9.74 -11.42 4.60
CA TYR A 42 -9.22 -10.27 5.38
C TYR A 42 -8.86 -10.67 6.82
N GLN A 43 -9.56 -11.66 7.39
CA GLN A 43 -9.19 -12.21 8.68
C GLN A 43 -7.82 -12.90 8.66
N GLU A 44 -7.45 -13.55 7.56
CA GLU A 44 -6.09 -14.09 7.39
C GLU A 44 -5.05 -12.94 7.41
N PHE A 45 -5.32 -11.83 6.72
CA PHE A 45 -4.43 -10.68 6.73
C PHE A 45 -4.31 -10.03 8.12
N MET A 46 -5.41 -9.99 8.87
CA MET A 46 -5.39 -9.53 10.27
C MET A 46 -4.55 -10.45 11.15
N ASN A 47 -4.68 -11.75 10.99
CA ASN A 47 -3.92 -12.74 11.75
C ASN A 47 -2.41 -12.69 11.45
N GLU A 48 -2.04 -12.35 10.21
CA GLU A 48 -0.64 -12.10 9.83
C GLU A 48 -0.10 -10.75 10.33
N GLY A 49 -0.97 -9.84 10.77
CA GLY A 49 -0.59 -8.49 11.20
C GLY A 49 -0.35 -7.50 10.04
N THR A 50 -0.75 -7.84 8.82
CA THR A 50 -0.61 -6.96 7.64
C THR A 50 -1.82 -6.06 7.43
N LEU A 51 -2.98 -6.42 7.97
CA LEU A 51 -4.19 -5.61 7.96
C LEU A 51 -4.63 -5.26 9.38
N ILE A 52 -4.81 -3.97 9.61
CA ILE A 52 -5.33 -3.42 10.86
C ILE A 52 -6.74 -2.90 10.61
N VAL A 53 -7.71 -3.40 11.37
CA VAL A 53 -9.08 -2.91 11.34
C VAL A 53 -9.27 -1.95 12.51
N MET A 54 -9.51 -0.68 12.18
CA MET A 54 -9.75 0.38 13.16
C MET A 54 -11.23 0.64 13.34
N ASP A 55 -11.64 0.90 14.56
CA ASP A 55 -13.03 1.18 14.90
C ASP A 55 -13.53 2.46 14.20
N GLY A 56 -14.76 2.39 13.70
CA GLY A 56 -15.44 3.57 13.14
C GLY A 56 -15.82 3.47 11.67
N VAL A 57 -16.27 4.60 11.14
CA VAL A 57 -16.74 4.78 9.75
C VAL A 57 -15.66 5.40 8.87
N ILE A 58 -14.82 6.23 9.47
CA ILE A 58 -13.74 6.97 8.81
C ILE A 58 -12.44 6.62 9.54
N LEU A 59 -11.36 6.38 8.78
CA LEU A 59 -10.04 6.18 9.37
C LEU A 59 -9.58 7.46 10.08
N ASP A 60 -9.27 7.31 11.35
CA ASP A 60 -8.56 8.33 12.10
C ASP A 60 -7.07 8.29 11.73
N MET A 61 -6.62 9.28 10.97
CA MET A 61 -5.25 9.31 10.44
C MET A 61 -4.20 9.54 11.53
N ASP A 62 -4.56 10.13 12.66
CA ASP A 62 -3.65 10.21 13.81
C ASP A 62 -3.39 8.82 14.42
N SER A 63 -4.45 8.03 14.59
CA SER A 63 -4.33 6.64 15.04
C SER A 63 -3.54 5.76 14.05
N VAL A 64 -3.75 5.97 12.74
CA VAL A 64 -2.95 5.30 11.69
C VAL A 64 -1.47 5.67 11.82
N TYR A 65 -1.18 6.95 11.99
CA TYR A 65 0.19 7.44 12.15
C TYR A 65 0.87 6.81 13.37
N GLU A 66 0.22 6.82 14.52
CA GLU A 66 0.76 6.27 15.78
C GLU A 66 1.02 4.76 15.68
N ASP A 67 0.09 4.02 15.10
CA ASP A 67 0.26 2.58 14.88
C ASP A 67 1.42 2.29 13.90
N LEU A 68 1.51 3.04 12.81
CA LEU A 68 2.59 2.90 11.83
C LEU A 68 3.95 3.22 12.45
N GLU A 69 4.05 4.31 13.21
CA GLU A 69 5.27 4.73 13.89
C GLU A 69 5.72 3.66 14.90
N LYS A 70 4.77 3.16 15.70
CA LYS A 70 5.04 2.07 16.63
C LYS A 70 5.53 0.82 15.90
N HIS A 71 4.92 0.44 14.79
CA HIS A 71 5.33 -0.69 13.97
C HIS A 71 6.76 -0.51 13.44
N ILE A 72 7.09 0.65 12.89
CA ILE A 72 8.42 0.98 12.40
C ILE A 72 9.46 0.86 13.53
N SER A 73 9.14 1.39 14.70
CA SER A 73 10.00 1.34 15.89
C SER A 73 10.18 -0.09 16.39
N ASP A 74 9.11 -0.85 16.55
CA ASP A 74 9.14 -2.24 17.03
C ASP A 74 9.94 -3.16 16.10
N LYS A 75 9.83 -2.95 14.79
CA LYS A 75 10.59 -3.67 13.75
C LYS A 75 12.01 -3.13 13.56
N LYS A 76 12.34 -1.99 14.15
CA LYS A 76 13.63 -1.29 13.99
C LYS A 76 13.96 -0.97 12.53
N TYR A 77 12.93 -0.57 11.77
CA TYR A 77 13.13 -0.12 10.40
C TYR A 77 13.82 1.23 10.37
N ASP A 78 14.84 1.36 9.54
CA ASP A 78 15.52 2.61 9.25
C ASP A 78 14.97 3.19 7.95
N VAL A 79 13.98 4.09 8.06
CA VAL A 79 13.30 4.69 6.91
C VAL A 79 14.22 5.73 6.27
N ARG A 80 14.68 5.45 5.05
CA ARG A 80 15.57 6.34 4.28
C ARG A 80 14.82 7.28 3.36
N SER A 81 13.67 6.86 2.85
CA SER A 81 12.82 7.67 2.00
C SER A 81 11.35 7.28 2.17
N LEU A 82 10.48 8.23 1.88
CA LEU A 82 9.02 8.08 1.94
C LEU A 82 8.40 8.65 0.67
N GLY A 83 7.88 7.76 -0.17
CA GLY A 83 7.04 8.13 -1.31
C GLY A 83 5.57 8.16 -0.91
N PHE A 84 4.83 9.16 -1.33
CA PHE A 84 3.41 9.29 -0.97
C PHE A 84 2.55 9.85 -2.11
N ASP A 85 1.31 9.36 -2.19
CA ASP A 85 0.26 9.98 -2.98
C ASP A 85 -0.19 11.27 -2.27
N PRO A 86 -0.15 12.43 -2.95
CA PRO A 86 -0.51 13.70 -2.33
C PRO A 86 -1.99 13.82 -1.94
N TYR A 87 -2.85 12.92 -2.41
CA TYR A 87 -4.27 12.97 -2.10
C TYR A 87 -4.51 12.66 -0.61
N ASN A 88 -5.06 13.60 0.12
CA ASN A 88 -5.36 13.53 1.57
C ASN A 88 -4.16 13.18 2.48
N ALA A 89 -2.92 13.36 2.02
CA ALA A 89 -1.73 13.00 2.79
C ALA A 89 -1.12 14.15 3.59
N LYS A 90 -1.64 15.39 3.44
CA LYS A 90 -0.98 16.59 3.96
C LYS A 90 -0.67 16.50 5.45
N ASP A 91 -1.67 16.23 6.29
CA ASP A 91 -1.51 16.25 7.75
C ASP A 91 -0.56 15.13 8.22
N PHE A 92 -0.64 13.96 7.60
CA PHE A 92 0.27 12.86 7.86
C PHE A 92 1.73 13.25 7.54
N ILE A 93 1.97 13.84 6.37
CA ILE A 93 3.30 14.24 5.93
C ILE A 93 3.85 15.40 6.75
N ASP A 94 3.03 16.38 7.11
CA ASP A 94 3.44 17.48 7.98
C ASP A 94 3.92 16.96 9.35
N ARG A 95 3.20 16.01 9.93
CA ARG A 95 3.61 15.34 11.18
C ARG A 95 4.89 14.52 11.00
N TRP A 96 4.98 13.75 9.93
CA TRP A 96 6.19 12.98 9.63
C TRP A 96 7.41 13.87 9.50
N GLN A 97 7.32 15.00 8.79
CA GLN A 97 8.40 15.96 8.64
C GLN A 97 8.81 16.60 9.97
N ALA A 98 7.84 16.92 10.80
CA ALA A 98 8.09 17.51 12.12
C ALA A 98 8.88 16.55 13.03
N GLU A 99 8.62 15.26 12.95
CA GLU A 99 9.21 14.24 13.81
C GLU A 99 10.50 13.63 13.23
N ASN A 100 10.61 13.50 11.89
CA ASN A 100 11.69 12.81 11.18
C ASN A 100 12.56 13.71 10.29
N GLY A 101 12.21 14.98 10.16
CA GLY A 101 12.87 15.91 9.25
C GLY A 101 12.36 15.86 7.82
N PRO A 102 12.80 16.81 6.97
CA PRO A 102 12.24 17.01 5.63
C PRO A 102 12.90 16.15 4.54
N PHE A 103 13.93 15.38 4.86
CA PHE A 103 14.72 14.67 3.86
C PHE A 103 14.07 13.34 3.43
N GLY A 104 14.28 12.98 2.15
CA GLY A 104 13.83 11.69 1.62
C GLY A 104 12.32 11.58 1.41
N ILE A 105 11.60 12.70 1.36
CA ILE A 105 10.14 12.71 1.14
C ILE A 105 9.84 13.10 -0.30
N GLU A 106 9.15 12.21 -1.01
CA GLU A 106 8.87 12.35 -2.45
C GLU A 106 7.37 12.23 -2.73
N LYS A 107 6.84 13.20 -3.48
CA LYS A 107 5.47 13.10 -4.01
C LYS A 107 5.44 12.14 -5.20
N VAL A 108 4.55 11.17 -5.14
CA VAL A 108 4.28 10.23 -6.23
C VAL A 108 2.92 10.55 -6.82
N ILE A 109 2.92 11.29 -7.91
CA ILE A 109 1.67 11.65 -8.62
C ILE A 109 1.19 10.43 -9.39
N GLN A 110 -0.04 10.03 -9.15
CA GLN A 110 -0.65 8.89 -9.85
C GLN A 110 -1.09 9.27 -11.27
N GLY A 111 -0.79 8.41 -12.22
CA GLY A 111 -1.18 8.60 -13.61
C GLY A 111 -0.30 7.84 -14.59
N SER A 112 -0.79 7.60 -15.81
CA SER A 112 -0.09 6.77 -16.80
C SER A 112 1.32 7.29 -17.14
N LYS A 113 1.53 8.59 -17.13
CA LYS A 113 2.86 9.19 -17.41
C LYS A 113 3.88 8.93 -16.31
N THR A 114 3.45 8.90 -15.05
CA THR A 114 4.33 8.73 -13.88
C THR A 114 4.47 7.28 -13.46
N GLU A 115 3.44 6.46 -13.68
CA GLU A 115 3.42 5.04 -13.27
C GLU A 115 4.05 4.11 -14.30
N SER A 116 4.10 4.52 -15.59
CA SER A 116 4.48 3.62 -16.69
C SER A 116 5.87 3.02 -16.52
N VAL A 117 6.87 3.84 -16.20
CA VAL A 117 8.26 3.37 -16.00
C VAL A 117 8.36 2.52 -14.73
N PRO A 118 7.88 2.96 -13.55
CA PRO A 118 7.89 2.12 -12.34
C PRO A 118 7.17 0.79 -12.49
N LEU A 119 6.03 0.75 -13.18
CA LEU A 119 5.32 -0.52 -13.43
C LEU A 119 6.12 -1.47 -14.33
N GLY A 120 6.82 -0.94 -15.33
CA GLY A 120 7.72 -1.73 -16.18
C GLY A 120 8.87 -2.33 -15.37
N GLU A 121 9.50 -1.55 -14.49
CA GLU A 121 10.57 -2.03 -13.62
C GLU A 121 10.08 -3.05 -12.60
N LEU A 122 8.91 -2.81 -11.99
CA LEU A 122 8.29 -3.76 -11.06
C LEU A 122 8.00 -5.11 -11.72
N LYS A 123 7.45 -5.08 -12.93
CA LYS A 123 7.20 -6.28 -13.74
C LYS A 123 8.50 -7.04 -13.99
N LYS A 124 9.56 -6.34 -14.43
CA LYS A 124 10.87 -6.93 -14.69
C LYS A 124 11.46 -7.58 -13.44
N LEU A 125 11.46 -6.88 -12.30
CA LEU A 125 11.93 -7.43 -11.03
C LEU A 125 11.15 -8.68 -10.62
N SER A 126 9.84 -8.69 -10.83
CA SER A 126 8.99 -9.85 -10.54
C SER A 126 9.30 -11.03 -11.44
N GLU A 127 9.47 -10.81 -12.75
CA GLU A 127 9.82 -11.87 -13.73
C GLU A 127 11.22 -12.44 -13.49
N GLU A 128 12.16 -11.62 -13.03
CA GLU A 128 13.52 -12.05 -12.69
C GLU A 128 13.63 -12.69 -11.29
N GLY A 129 12.53 -12.76 -10.53
CA GLY A 129 12.54 -13.31 -9.17
C GLY A 129 13.28 -12.45 -8.15
N LEU A 130 13.42 -11.16 -8.42
CA LEU A 130 14.12 -10.19 -7.56
C LEU A 130 13.19 -9.42 -6.62
N LEU A 131 11.89 -9.60 -6.73
CA LEU A 131 10.90 -9.01 -5.84
C LEU A 131 10.38 -10.09 -4.87
N LEU A 132 10.78 -9.99 -3.60
CA LEU A 132 10.56 -11.02 -2.59
C LEU A 132 9.50 -10.59 -1.59
N PHE A 133 8.41 -11.33 -1.50
CA PHE A 133 7.37 -11.16 -0.48
C PHE A 133 6.73 -12.50 -0.14
N ASP A 134 6.33 -12.67 1.11
CA ASP A 134 5.73 -13.89 1.66
C ASP A 134 4.38 -13.67 2.33
N GLU A 135 3.94 -12.41 2.42
CA GLU A 135 2.69 -12.03 3.08
C GLU A 135 1.47 -12.25 2.19
N SER A 136 0.40 -12.83 2.74
CA SER A 136 -0.83 -13.14 2.00
C SER A 136 -1.51 -11.91 1.41
N LEU A 137 -1.49 -10.78 2.13
CA LEU A 137 -2.06 -9.52 1.62
C LEU A 137 -1.31 -9.02 0.39
N MET A 138 0.02 -9.11 0.38
CA MET A 138 0.82 -8.71 -0.79
C MET A 138 0.56 -9.64 -1.97
N SER A 139 0.52 -10.96 -1.76
CA SER A 139 0.19 -11.94 -2.79
C SER A 139 -1.20 -11.72 -3.38
N PHE A 140 -2.18 -11.45 -2.52
CA PHE A 140 -3.55 -11.11 -2.94
C PHE A 140 -3.58 -9.83 -3.79
N SER A 141 -2.89 -8.78 -3.34
CA SER A 141 -2.85 -7.50 -4.04
C SER A 141 -2.17 -7.61 -5.40
N MET A 142 -1.02 -8.30 -5.47
CA MET A 142 -0.31 -8.54 -6.73
C MET A 142 -1.12 -9.40 -7.69
N GLY A 143 -1.80 -10.43 -7.20
CA GLY A 143 -2.65 -11.32 -8.03
C GLY A 143 -3.89 -10.62 -8.61
N ASN A 144 -4.38 -9.56 -7.96
CA ASN A 144 -5.52 -8.77 -8.41
C ASN A 144 -5.13 -7.48 -9.15
N CYS A 145 -3.84 -7.24 -9.34
CA CYS A 145 -3.34 -6.03 -9.99
C CYS A 145 -3.59 -6.10 -11.50
N ILE A 146 -4.26 -5.09 -12.05
CA ILE A 146 -4.49 -4.94 -13.48
C ILE A 146 -3.89 -3.62 -13.93
N ALA A 147 -3.09 -3.64 -14.99
CA ALA A 147 -2.61 -2.45 -15.65
C ALA A 147 -3.39 -2.20 -16.94
N VAL A 148 -3.70 -0.94 -17.20
CA VAL A 148 -4.29 -0.49 -18.48
C VAL A 148 -3.30 0.41 -19.19
N GLU A 149 -3.33 0.36 -20.53
CA GLU A 149 -2.49 1.15 -21.40
C GLU A 149 -3.31 2.29 -22.03
N ASP A 150 -2.75 3.49 -22.05
CA ASP A 150 -3.35 4.63 -22.73
C ASP A 150 -3.00 4.63 -24.24
N THR A 151 -3.56 5.57 -24.99
CA THR A 151 -3.33 5.71 -26.43
C THR A 151 -1.88 5.99 -26.83
N ASN A 152 -1.05 6.40 -25.89
CA ASN A 152 0.37 6.67 -26.09
C ASN A 152 1.27 5.51 -25.63
N GLY A 153 0.69 4.39 -25.23
CA GLY A 153 1.42 3.23 -24.75
C GLY A 153 1.89 3.33 -23.27
N ASN A 154 1.47 4.36 -22.55
CA ASN A 154 1.79 4.47 -21.12
C ASN A 154 0.84 3.60 -20.30
N ARG A 155 1.35 3.01 -19.23
CA ARG A 155 0.60 2.10 -18.36
C ARG A 155 0.35 2.72 -17.00
N LYS A 156 -0.80 2.40 -16.44
CA LYS A 156 -1.16 2.70 -15.05
C LYS A 156 -1.96 1.57 -14.43
N LEU A 157 -1.98 1.53 -13.10
CA LEU A 157 -2.85 0.61 -12.39
C LEU A 157 -4.31 1.00 -12.58
N PHE A 158 -5.15 -0.01 -12.82
CA PHE A 158 -6.59 0.19 -13.01
C PHE A 158 -7.32 -0.10 -11.71
N LYS A 159 -7.98 0.92 -11.16
CA LYS A 159 -8.95 0.75 -10.08
C LYS A 159 -10.33 0.50 -10.70
N LYS A 160 -10.82 -0.72 -10.53
CA LYS A 160 -12.20 -1.04 -10.88
C LYS A 160 -13.07 -0.58 -9.71
N HIS A 161 -13.88 0.45 -9.92
CA HIS A 161 -14.99 0.73 -9.02
C HIS A 161 -16.01 -0.39 -9.19
N TYR A 162 -16.30 -1.12 -8.14
CA TYR A 162 -17.47 -1.98 -8.10
C TYR A 162 -18.69 -1.06 -8.08
N GLU A 163 -19.28 -0.82 -9.24
CA GLU A 163 -20.66 -0.39 -9.32
C GLU A 163 -21.53 -1.59 -9.01
N ASP A 164 -22.53 -1.38 -8.14
CA ASP A 164 -23.44 -2.38 -7.61
C ASP A 164 -23.77 -3.54 -8.57
N GLY A 165 -23.28 -4.72 -8.26
CA GLY A 165 -23.81 -5.98 -8.77
C GLY A 165 -23.57 -6.33 -10.24
N LYS A 166 -22.71 -5.63 -10.96
CA LYS A 166 -22.29 -6.01 -12.32
C LYS A 166 -20.82 -6.42 -12.34
N LEU A 167 -20.60 -7.71 -12.46
CA LEU A 167 -19.34 -8.30 -12.90
C LEU A 167 -19.00 -7.79 -14.31
#